data_709ee2c9ec6081b2b3fa3bb10d15c066
#
_entry.id   709ee2c9ec6081b2b3fa3bb10d15c066
#
_cell.length_a   1.000
_cell.length_b   1.000
_cell.length_c   1.000
_cell.angle_alpha   90.00
_cell.angle_beta   90.00
_cell.angle_gamma   90.00
#
_symmetry.space_group_name_H-M   'P 1'
#
loop_
_entity.id
_entity.type
_entity.pdbx_description
1 polymer ?
#
loop_
_entity_poly.entity_id
_entity_poly.type
_entity_poly.pdbx_seq_one_letter_code
_entity_poly.pdbx_strand_id
1 'polypeptide(L)'
;MKNTQSKIGNSLGLIQRGLYKTFIGSAIYGKKDDYDAQKYWSDRFSKYGHSLKGVGNEGLSEQENEKAYAEAAKIFIDVCQKQDQDIDFPNARVLEIGCGTGFYTQILSDLGVKNYLGVDITDVLFPELKQKFPHFHFIRKDITVDKIAKSFDLIVMIDVIEHIVNGSKFAFAMNNVKSCLDNQGVFIVAPILEASKRELFYVRSWSIEDINNNFQDYNIGELVPFRTGYISTIRKGNK
;
A
#
# COMPACT_ATOMS: atom_id res chain seq x y z
N MET A 1 -33.84 25.34 -4.26
CA MET A 1 -32.63 26.18 -4.23
C MET A 1 -31.55 25.75 -3.23
N LYS A 2 -31.78 24.80 -2.29
CA LYS A 2 -30.74 24.36 -1.31
C LYS A 2 -29.68 23.37 -1.87
N ASN A 3 -29.97 22.70 -3.00
CA ASN A 3 -29.08 21.67 -3.56
C ASN A 3 -27.93 22.20 -4.46
N THR A 4 -28.00 23.44 -4.90
CA THR A 4 -27.00 24.03 -5.81
C THR A 4 -25.83 24.63 -5.03
N GLN A 5 -26.07 25.19 -3.86
CA GLN A 5 -25.04 25.80 -3.02
C GLN A 5 -24.08 24.77 -2.39
N SER A 6 -24.58 23.56 -2.07
CA SER A 6 -23.75 22.49 -1.50
C SER A 6 -22.78 21.89 -2.54
N LYS A 7 -23.20 21.81 -3.83
CA LYS A 7 -22.35 21.33 -4.92
C LYS A 7 -21.24 22.31 -5.29
N ILE A 8 -21.52 23.62 -5.23
CA ILE A 8 -20.52 24.66 -5.52
C ILE A 8 -19.47 24.75 -4.40
N GLY A 9 -19.89 24.64 -3.15
CA GLY A 9 -18.97 24.59 -2.00
C GLY A 9 -18.02 23.39 -2.02
N ASN A 10 -18.53 22.23 -2.43
CA ASN A 10 -17.70 21.00 -2.58
C ASN A 10 -16.73 21.10 -3.77
N SER A 11 -17.13 21.70 -4.89
CA SER A 11 -16.24 21.85 -6.06
C SER A 11 -15.12 22.86 -5.81
N LEU A 12 -15.38 23.97 -5.13
CA LEU A 12 -14.37 24.96 -4.71
C LEU A 12 -13.36 24.34 -3.73
N GLY A 13 -13.81 23.52 -2.78
CA GLY A 13 -12.95 22.79 -1.85
C GLY A 13 -12.08 21.72 -2.52
N LEU A 14 -12.55 21.10 -3.60
CA LEU A 14 -11.78 20.14 -4.41
C LEU A 14 -10.69 20.87 -5.23
N ILE A 15 -11.01 22.02 -5.83
CA ILE A 15 -10.05 22.83 -6.59
C ILE A 15 -8.96 23.39 -5.67
N GLN A 16 -9.32 23.92 -4.50
CA GLN A 16 -8.35 24.42 -3.52
C GLN A 16 -7.42 23.31 -3.00
N ARG A 17 -7.95 22.11 -2.74
CA ARG A 17 -7.15 20.94 -2.34
C ARG A 17 -6.24 20.45 -3.45
N GLY A 18 -6.73 20.45 -4.69
CA GLY A 18 -5.92 20.12 -5.87
C GLY A 18 -4.76 21.10 -6.04
N LEU A 19 -5.00 22.41 -5.95
CA LEU A 19 -3.98 23.44 -6.00
C LEU A 19 -2.98 23.32 -4.84
N TYR A 20 -3.45 23.09 -3.62
CA TYR A 20 -2.57 22.86 -2.47
C TYR A 20 -1.65 21.66 -2.67
N LYS A 21 -2.20 20.50 -3.07
CA LYS A 21 -1.40 19.29 -3.32
C LYS A 21 -0.42 19.49 -4.48
N THR A 22 -0.82 20.18 -5.55
CA THR A 22 0.02 20.35 -6.73
C THR A 22 1.15 21.35 -6.51
N PHE A 23 0.90 22.47 -5.85
CA PHE A 23 1.87 23.56 -5.73
C PHE A 23 2.55 23.60 -4.36
N ILE A 24 1.80 23.62 -3.26
CA ILE A 24 2.35 23.78 -1.92
C ILE A 24 2.97 22.46 -1.43
N GLY A 25 2.27 21.34 -1.58
CA GLY A 25 2.80 20.02 -1.21
C GLY A 25 4.05 19.67 -2.01
N SER A 26 4.06 19.95 -3.31
CA SER A 26 5.26 19.76 -4.15
C SER A 26 6.43 20.67 -3.73
N ALA A 27 6.16 21.91 -3.28
CA ALA A 27 7.20 22.80 -2.78
C ALA A 27 7.80 22.36 -1.45
N ILE A 28 6.99 21.74 -0.58
CA ILE A 28 7.43 21.29 0.76
C ILE A 28 8.14 19.93 0.72
N TYR A 29 7.61 18.99 -0.06
CA TYR A 29 8.05 17.60 -0.07
C TYR A 29 8.69 17.16 -1.38
N GLY A 30 8.46 17.90 -2.48
CA GLY A 30 8.93 17.51 -3.81
C GLY A 30 10.44 17.58 -3.94
N LYS A 31 11.00 16.61 -4.67
CA LYS A 31 12.37 16.57 -5.19
C LYS A 31 12.24 16.39 -6.71
N LYS A 32 13.30 16.65 -7.49
CA LYS A 32 13.27 16.69 -8.96
C LYS A 32 12.41 15.58 -9.60
N ASP A 33 12.70 14.31 -9.31
CA ASP A 33 11.98 13.15 -9.87
C ASP A 33 11.37 12.27 -8.77
N ASP A 34 11.28 12.81 -7.52
CA ASP A 34 10.89 12.10 -6.33
C ASP A 34 10.24 13.04 -5.33
N TYR A 35 10.05 12.59 -4.09
CA TYR A 35 9.65 13.41 -2.96
C TYR A 35 10.23 12.90 -1.65
N ASP A 36 10.17 13.68 -0.60
CA ASP A 36 10.52 13.27 0.75
C ASP A 36 9.39 12.44 1.37
N ALA A 37 9.36 11.16 1.01
CA ALA A 37 8.29 10.26 1.41
C ALA A 37 8.21 10.10 2.93
N GLN A 38 9.37 9.97 3.60
CA GLN A 38 9.41 9.84 5.06
C GLN A 38 8.79 11.04 5.75
N LYS A 39 9.20 12.26 5.36
CA LYS A 39 8.63 13.49 5.93
C LYS A 39 7.15 13.63 5.64
N TYR A 40 6.73 13.38 4.38
CA TYR A 40 5.33 13.48 3.97
C TYR A 40 4.42 12.56 4.80
N TRP A 41 4.79 11.27 4.93
CA TRP A 41 3.99 10.29 5.65
C TRP A 41 4.04 10.51 7.17
N SER A 42 5.18 10.95 7.72
CA SER A 42 5.27 11.31 9.14
C SER A 42 4.35 12.49 9.48
N ASP A 43 4.36 13.56 8.68
CA ASP A 43 3.49 14.73 8.87
C ASP A 43 2.01 14.32 8.71
N ARG A 44 1.70 13.46 7.75
CA ARG A 44 0.35 13.00 7.48
C ARG A 44 -0.20 12.12 8.61
N PHE A 45 0.55 11.16 9.09
CA PHE A 45 0.15 10.30 10.21
C PHE A 45 0.11 11.06 11.53
N SER A 46 0.99 12.01 11.76
CA SER A 46 0.92 12.89 12.92
C SER A 46 -0.37 13.73 12.93
N LYS A 47 -0.86 14.11 11.74
CA LYS A 47 -2.09 14.91 11.60
C LYS A 47 -3.37 14.09 11.78
N TYR A 48 -3.42 12.88 11.24
CA TYR A 48 -4.66 12.08 11.15
C TYR A 48 -4.70 10.88 12.10
N GLY A 49 -3.56 10.50 12.70
CA GLY A 49 -3.47 9.32 13.54
C GLY A 49 -3.93 8.06 12.80
N HIS A 50 -4.69 7.23 13.49
CA HIS A 50 -5.25 5.98 12.94
C HIS A 50 -6.53 6.16 12.11
N SER A 51 -6.98 7.40 11.85
CA SER A 51 -8.10 7.65 10.94
C SER A 51 -7.79 7.17 9.53
N LEU A 52 -8.78 6.58 8.86
CA LEU A 52 -8.65 6.17 7.46
C LEU A 52 -8.38 7.34 6.50
N LYS A 53 -8.59 8.59 6.91
CA LYS A 53 -8.11 9.78 6.16
C LYS A 53 -6.60 9.85 6.07
N GLY A 54 -5.89 9.29 7.05
CA GLY A 54 -4.42 9.21 7.05
C GLY A 54 -3.87 8.36 5.92
N VAL A 55 -4.49 7.23 5.64
CA VAL A 55 -4.08 6.27 4.61
C VAL A 55 -4.94 6.31 3.36
N GLY A 56 -6.19 6.79 3.45
CA GLY A 56 -7.15 6.88 2.36
C GLY A 56 -7.18 8.25 1.65
N ASN A 57 -8.33 8.57 1.11
CA ASN A 57 -8.54 9.81 0.38
C ASN A 57 -9.00 10.94 1.34
N GLU A 58 -8.13 11.93 1.57
CA GLU A 58 -8.46 13.11 2.38
C GLU A 58 -9.67 13.90 1.88
N GLY A 59 -10.02 13.74 0.59
CA GLY A 59 -11.16 14.42 -0.04
C GLY A 59 -12.51 13.81 0.30
N LEU A 60 -12.51 12.57 0.81
CA LEU A 60 -13.70 11.85 1.22
C LEU A 60 -14.00 12.06 2.72
N SER A 61 -15.27 11.87 3.09
CA SER A 61 -15.66 11.76 4.50
C SER A 61 -15.08 10.49 5.12
N GLU A 62 -15.11 10.39 6.45
CA GLU A 62 -14.70 9.15 7.14
C GLU A 62 -15.55 7.96 6.69
N GLN A 63 -16.88 8.12 6.62
CA GLN A 63 -17.80 7.07 6.18
C GLN A 63 -17.55 6.60 4.74
N GLU A 64 -17.21 7.51 3.82
CA GLU A 64 -16.84 7.13 2.44
C GLU A 64 -15.53 6.36 2.40
N ASN A 65 -14.53 6.76 3.19
CA ASN A 65 -13.30 6.00 3.35
C ASN A 65 -13.57 4.63 3.97
N GLU A 66 -14.34 4.54 5.07
CA GLU A 66 -14.72 3.27 5.69
C GLU A 66 -15.38 2.31 4.70
N LYS A 67 -16.33 2.80 3.90
CA LYS A 67 -16.99 1.99 2.86
C LYS A 67 -15.98 1.48 1.83
N ALA A 68 -15.11 2.35 1.31
CA ALA A 68 -14.11 1.97 0.32
C ALA A 68 -13.11 0.94 0.89
N TYR A 69 -12.74 1.08 2.16
CA TYR A 69 -11.86 0.13 2.84
C TYR A 69 -12.56 -1.20 3.13
N ALA A 70 -13.85 -1.19 3.50
CA ALA A 70 -14.63 -2.41 3.72
C ALA A 70 -14.81 -3.22 2.41
N GLU A 71 -15.01 -2.54 1.28
CA GLU A 71 -15.05 -3.19 -0.04
C GLU A 71 -13.68 -3.78 -0.41
N ALA A 72 -12.60 -3.03 -0.21
CA ALA A 72 -11.24 -3.49 -0.45
C ALA A 72 -10.86 -4.68 0.44
N ALA A 73 -11.30 -4.68 1.72
CA ALA A 73 -11.07 -5.79 2.65
C ALA A 73 -11.67 -7.11 2.15
N LYS A 74 -12.90 -7.09 1.63
CA LYS A 74 -13.55 -8.29 1.08
C LYS A 74 -12.74 -8.88 -0.07
N ILE A 75 -12.33 -8.03 -1.03
CA ILE A 75 -11.54 -8.45 -2.18
C ILE A 75 -10.18 -9.01 -1.73
N PHE A 76 -9.52 -8.34 -0.78
CA PHE A 76 -8.25 -8.81 -0.24
C PHE A 76 -8.37 -10.17 0.44
N ILE A 77 -9.42 -10.38 1.27
CA ILE A 77 -9.70 -11.66 1.93
C ILE A 77 -9.96 -12.74 0.88
N ASP A 78 -10.78 -12.46 -0.14
CA ASP A 78 -11.08 -13.39 -1.21
C ASP A 78 -9.81 -13.80 -1.97
N VAL A 79 -8.90 -12.85 -2.26
CA VAL A 79 -7.59 -13.13 -2.88
C VAL A 79 -6.72 -13.99 -1.97
N CYS A 80 -6.67 -13.70 -0.67
CA CYS A 80 -5.91 -14.47 0.30
C CYS A 80 -6.41 -15.92 0.46
N GLN A 81 -7.72 -16.15 0.33
CA GLN A 81 -8.37 -17.43 0.59
C GLN A 81 -8.64 -18.26 -0.67
N LYS A 82 -8.25 -17.79 -1.86
CA LYS A 82 -8.36 -18.60 -3.08
C LYS A 82 -7.59 -19.92 -2.92
N GLN A 83 -8.21 -21.04 -3.35
CA GLN A 83 -7.66 -22.40 -3.20
C GLN A 83 -6.28 -22.57 -3.83
N ASP A 84 -6.00 -21.85 -4.92
CA ASP A 84 -4.71 -21.88 -5.60
C ASP A 84 -3.58 -21.15 -4.84
N GLN A 85 -3.92 -20.42 -3.77
CA GLN A 85 -2.93 -19.71 -2.96
C GLN A 85 -2.28 -20.59 -1.88
N ASP A 86 -3.00 -21.57 -1.35
CA ASP A 86 -2.53 -22.56 -0.33
C ASP A 86 -1.70 -21.92 0.79
N ILE A 87 -2.19 -20.79 1.34
CA ILE A 87 -1.50 -20.06 2.40
C ILE A 87 -1.90 -20.63 3.77
N ASP A 88 -0.95 -21.23 4.45
CA ASP A 88 -1.12 -21.65 5.86
C ASP A 88 -0.90 -20.47 6.81
N PHE A 89 -1.91 -19.60 6.96
CA PHE A 89 -1.81 -18.37 7.75
C PHE A 89 -1.26 -18.56 9.17
N PRO A 90 -1.64 -19.58 9.94
CA PRO A 90 -1.10 -19.82 11.30
C PRO A 90 0.40 -20.05 11.34
N ASN A 91 0.99 -20.63 10.29
CA ASN A 91 2.41 -20.96 10.21
C ASN A 91 3.19 -20.06 9.25
N ALA A 92 2.51 -19.34 8.36
CA ALA A 92 3.14 -18.46 7.39
C ALA A 92 3.95 -17.34 8.04
N ARG A 93 5.14 -17.09 7.52
CA ARG A 93 5.94 -15.89 7.82
C ARG A 93 5.42 -14.77 6.91
N VAL A 94 4.81 -13.75 7.50
CA VAL A 94 4.13 -12.68 6.78
C VAL A 94 4.92 -11.37 6.89
N LEU A 95 5.14 -10.71 5.75
CA LEU A 95 5.63 -9.35 5.65
C LEU A 95 4.53 -8.44 5.10
N GLU A 96 4.17 -7.41 5.83
CA GLU A 96 3.34 -6.32 5.33
C GLU A 96 4.21 -5.09 5.10
N ILE A 97 4.26 -4.62 3.84
CA ILE A 97 5.00 -3.42 3.44
C ILE A 97 4.01 -2.26 3.39
N GLY A 98 4.29 -1.21 4.19
CA GLY A 98 3.39 -0.07 4.38
C GLY A 98 2.22 -0.41 5.30
N CYS A 99 2.50 -0.93 6.50
CA CYS A 99 1.45 -1.35 7.44
C CYS A 99 0.57 -0.18 7.96
N GLY A 100 1.00 1.07 7.82
CA GLY A 100 0.22 2.28 8.07
C GLY A 100 -0.58 2.25 9.36
N THR A 101 -1.91 2.38 9.26
CA THR A 101 -2.84 2.34 10.41
C THR A 101 -3.11 0.94 10.94
N GLY A 102 -2.55 -0.11 10.33
CA GLY A 102 -2.80 -1.50 10.70
C GLY A 102 -4.12 -2.06 10.19
N PHE A 103 -4.70 -1.47 9.13
CA PHE A 103 -5.96 -1.95 8.56
C PHE A 103 -5.84 -3.38 8.01
N TYR A 104 -4.88 -3.63 7.12
CA TYR A 104 -4.63 -4.98 6.59
C TYR A 104 -3.95 -5.87 7.62
N THR A 105 -3.16 -5.31 8.55
CA THR A 105 -2.62 -6.03 9.73
C THR A 105 -3.74 -6.69 10.54
N GLN A 106 -4.87 -5.98 10.77
CA GLN A 106 -6.01 -6.55 11.48
C GLN A 106 -6.60 -7.75 10.72
N ILE A 107 -6.78 -7.63 9.40
CA ILE A 107 -7.32 -8.72 8.58
C ILE A 107 -6.39 -9.94 8.62
N LEU A 108 -5.07 -9.74 8.51
CA LEU A 108 -4.08 -10.81 8.61
C LEU A 108 -4.11 -11.49 9.99
N SER A 109 -4.29 -10.70 11.05
CA SER A 109 -4.49 -11.22 12.41
C SER A 109 -5.76 -12.07 12.52
N ASP A 110 -6.88 -11.61 11.95
CA ASP A 110 -8.16 -12.31 11.94
C ASP A 110 -8.12 -13.59 11.09
N LEU A 111 -7.27 -13.66 10.07
CA LEU A 111 -6.96 -14.86 9.29
C LEU A 111 -6.05 -15.85 10.06
N GLY A 112 -5.60 -15.52 11.26
CA GLY A 112 -4.83 -16.40 12.13
C GLY A 112 -3.31 -16.29 11.99
N VAL A 113 -2.78 -15.29 11.32
CA VAL A 113 -1.32 -15.04 11.20
C VAL A 113 -0.72 -14.88 12.60
N LYS A 114 0.42 -15.57 12.84
CA LYS A 114 1.18 -15.51 14.10
C LYS A 114 2.58 -14.95 13.90
N ASN A 115 3.20 -15.22 12.76
CA ASN A 115 4.56 -14.78 12.45
C ASN A 115 4.50 -13.59 11.50
N TYR A 116 4.45 -12.39 12.06
CA TYR A 116 4.21 -11.16 11.30
C TYR A 116 5.33 -10.13 11.51
N LEU A 117 5.70 -9.48 10.41
CA LEU A 117 6.54 -8.30 10.38
C LEU A 117 5.86 -7.20 9.56
N GLY A 118 5.47 -6.11 10.20
CA GLY A 118 5.05 -4.88 9.53
C GLY A 118 6.22 -3.94 9.31
N VAL A 119 6.38 -3.43 8.12
CA VAL A 119 7.35 -2.37 7.83
C VAL A 119 6.63 -1.14 7.28
N ASP A 120 7.09 0.04 7.70
CA ASP A 120 6.62 1.32 7.19
C ASP A 120 7.78 2.31 7.13
N ILE A 121 7.70 3.32 6.25
CA ILE A 121 8.71 4.37 6.11
C ILE A 121 8.75 5.30 7.33
N THR A 122 7.69 5.31 8.13
CA THR A 122 7.56 6.08 9.37
C THR A 122 7.10 5.18 10.53
N ASP A 123 7.46 5.52 11.74
CA ASP A 123 7.11 4.80 12.98
C ASP A 123 6.07 5.54 13.84
N VAL A 124 5.48 6.61 13.31
CA VAL A 124 4.51 7.46 14.03
C VAL A 124 3.36 6.66 14.64
N LEU A 125 2.85 5.65 13.93
CA LEU A 125 1.72 4.83 14.37
C LEU A 125 2.13 3.55 15.13
N PHE A 126 3.42 3.23 15.21
CA PHE A 126 3.89 1.98 15.83
C PHE A 126 3.59 1.84 17.32
N PRO A 127 3.58 2.90 18.16
CA PRO A 127 3.21 2.73 19.56
C PRO A 127 1.82 2.10 19.73
N GLU A 128 0.81 2.57 19.00
CA GLU A 128 -0.55 2.05 19.06
C GLU A 128 -0.66 0.66 18.40
N LEU A 129 0.03 0.44 17.26
CA LEU A 129 0.07 -0.86 16.61
C LEU A 129 0.67 -1.94 17.52
N LYS A 130 1.76 -1.64 18.23
CA LYS A 130 2.38 -2.56 19.19
C LYS A 130 1.49 -2.86 20.39
N GLN A 131 0.70 -1.89 20.81
CA GLN A 131 -0.30 -2.09 21.87
C GLN A 131 -1.45 -2.98 21.38
N LYS A 132 -1.94 -2.74 20.16
CA LYS A 132 -3.05 -3.48 19.57
C LYS A 132 -2.66 -4.90 19.17
N PHE A 133 -1.44 -5.09 18.68
CA PHE A 133 -0.91 -6.36 18.20
C PHE A 133 0.39 -6.74 18.94
N PRO A 134 0.34 -7.10 20.24
CA PRO A 134 1.53 -7.26 21.08
C PRO A 134 2.47 -8.41 20.65
N HIS A 135 1.98 -9.34 19.83
CA HIS A 135 2.76 -10.46 19.31
C HIS A 135 3.37 -10.20 17.93
N PHE A 136 3.02 -9.08 17.29
CA PHE A 136 3.52 -8.70 15.98
C PHE A 136 4.73 -7.77 16.09
N HIS A 137 5.59 -7.82 15.10
CA HIS A 137 6.77 -6.96 15.04
C HIS A 137 6.56 -5.82 14.04
N PHE A 138 6.92 -4.61 14.44
CA PHE A 138 6.86 -3.41 13.60
C PHE A 138 8.21 -2.72 13.59
N ILE A 139 8.78 -2.50 12.40
CA ILE A 139 10.06 -1.81 12.23
C ILE A 139 9.96 -0.73 11.16
N ARG A 140 10.63 0.41 11.39
CA ARG A 140 10.74 1.45 10.38
C ARG A 140 11.76 1.05 9.33
N LYS A 141 11.32 0.98 8.07
CA LYS A 141 12.16 0.75 6.89
C LYS A 141 11.58 1.40 5.66
N ASP A 142 12.45 1.97 4.85
CA ASP A 142 12.11 2.39 3.49
C ASP A 142 12.43 1.24 2.54
N ILE A 143 11.40 0.58 2.02
CA ILE A 143 11.54 -0.57 1.10
C ILE A 143 12.31 -0.21 -0.18
N THR A 144 12.43 1.08 -0.49
CA THR A 144 13.11 1.57 -1.69
C THR A 144 14.62 1.75 -1.53
N VAL A 145 15.14 1.58 -0.31
CA VAL A 145 16.59 1.71 0.00
C VAL A 145 17.09 0.69 1.03
N ASP A 146 16.23 0.26 1.96
CA ASP A 146 16.59 -0.67 3.03
C ASP A 146 16.32 -2.13 2.61
N LYS A 147 17.33 -2.99 2.74
CA LYS A 147 17.16 -4.43 2.50
C LYS A 147 16.43 -5.11 3.67
N ILE A 148 15.61 -6.11 3.33
CA ILE A 148 14.97 -7.01 4.29
C ILE A 148 15.68 -8.36 4.21
N ALA A 149 16.43 -8.70 5.27
CA ALA A 149 17.30 -9.90 5.30
C ALA A 149 16.57 -11.12 5.91
N LYS A 150 15.31 -11.36 5.52
CA LYS A 150 14.50 -12.51 5.96
C LYS A 150 13.70 -13.02 4.77
N SER A 151 13.27 -14.29 4.83
CA SER A 151 12.38 -14.91 3.83
C SER A 151 10.95 -15.00 4.37
N PHE A 152 9.96 -14.78 3.49
CA PHE A 152 8.55 -14.74 3.84
C PHE A 152 7.73 -15.60 2.89
N ASP A 153 6.71 -16.26 3.46
CA ASP A 153 5.77 -17.10 2.73
C ASP A 153 4.64 -16.26 2.11
N LEU A 154 4.33 -15.14 2.74
CA LEU A 154 3.40 -14.15 2.24
C LEU A 154 3.99 -12.74 2.38
N ILE A 155 3.99 -11.99 1.28
CA ILE A 155 4.31 -10.55 1.28
C ILE A 155 3.07 -9.80 0.80
N VAL A 156 2.68 -8.76 1.53
CA VAL A 156 1.53 -7.90 1.21
C VAL A 156 2.02 -6.47 1.02
N MET A 157 1.62 -5.82 -0.07
CA MET A 157 1.93 -4.42 -0.40
C MET A 157 0.72 -3.78 -1.05
N ILE A 158 -0.14 -3.15 -0.24
CA ILE A 158 -1.41 -2.58 -0.70
C ILE A 158 -1.46 -1.10 -0.36
N ASP A 159 -1.88 -0.28 -1.34
CA ASP A 159 -1.92 1.19 -1.24
C ASP A 159 -0.53 1.81 -0.91
N VAL A 160 0.56 1.20 -1.41
CA VAL A 160 1.95 1.61 -1.19
C VAL A 160 2.70 1.82 -2.49
N ILE A 161 2.53 0.90 -3.44
CA ILE A 161 3.29 0.87 -4.69
C ILE A 161 3.16 2.20 -5.47
N GLU A 162 1.97 2.81 -5.46
CA GLU A 162 1.69 4.09 -6.11
C GLU A 162 2.40 5.28 -5.46
N HIS A 163 2.89 5.10 -4.24
CA HIS A 163 3.65 6.12 -3.51
C HIS A 163 5.17 6.04 -3.75
N ILE A 164 5.61 5.05 -4.50
CA ILE A 164 6.98 4.97 -4.99
C ILE A 164 7.04 5.61 -6.39
N VAL A 165 7.23 6.94 -6.45
CA VAL A 165 7.09 7.69 -7.71
C VAL A 165 8.32 7.68 -8.60
N ASN A 166 9.50 7.32 -8.07
CA ASN A 166 10.76 7.25 -8.79
C ASN A 166 11.01 5.83 -9.34
N GLY A 167 11.32 5.70 -10.64
CA GLY A 167 11.48 4.40 -11.30
C GLY A 167 12.61 3.54 -10.75
N SER A 168 13.76 4.14 -10.39
CA SER A 168 14.88 3.40 -9.82
C SER A 168 14.55 2.88 -8.42
N LYS A 169 13.83 3.65 -7.60
CA LYS A 169 13.33 3.25 -6.30
C LYS A 169 12.30 2.14 -6.42
N PHE A 170 11.40 2.23 -7.41
CA PHE A 170 10.44 1.18 -7.71
C PHE A 170 11.14 -0.14 -8.05
N ALA A 171 12.11 -0.11 -8.97
CA ALA A 171 12.88 -1.30 -9.33
C ALA A 171 13.64 -1.88 -8.12
N PHE A 172 14.21 -1.03 -7.26
CA PHE A 172 14.86 -1.48 -6.03
C PHE A 172 13.85 -2.16 -5.08
N ALA A 173 12.68 -1.56 -4.87
CA ALA A 173 11.64 -2.14 -4.01
C ALA A 173 11.17 -3.50 -4.54
N MET A 174 10.94 -3.65 -5.84
CA MET A 174 10.56 -4.93 -6.47
C MET A 174 11.68 -5.98 -6.34
N ASN A 175 12.95 -5.59 -6.51
CA ASN A 175 14.09 -6.47 -6.28
C ASN A 175 14.20 -6.89 -4.81
N ASN A 176 13.92 -5.99 -3.88
CA ASN A 176 13.92 -6.27 -2.45
C ASN A 176 12.81 -7.30 -2.11
N VAL A 177 11.59 -7.10 -2.63
CA VAL A 177 10.50 -8.09 -2.52
C VAL A 177 10.93 -9.46 -3.04
N LYS A 178 11.49 -9.52 -4.27
CA LYS A 178 12.00 -10.79 -4.85
C LYS A 178 13.02 -11.48 -3.97
N SER A 179 13.91 -10.70 -3.33
CA SER A 179 14.99 -11.24 -2.49
C SER A 179 14.51 -11.84 -1.18
N CYS A 180 13.35 -11.40 -0.69
CA CYS A 180 12.76 -11.86 0.57
C CYS A 180 11.50 -12.74 0.38
N LEU A 181 11.05 -12.96 -0.86
CA LEU A 181 9.95 -13.89 -1.15
C LEU A 181 10.49 -15.33 -1.18
N ASP A 182 9.88 -16.20 -0.38
CA ASP A 182 10.21 -17.64 -0.36
C ASP A 182 9.95 -18.29 -1.73
N ASN A 183 10.54 -19.47 -1.96
CA ASN A 183 10.39 -20.17 -3.24
C ASN A 183 8.93 -20.55 -3.55
N GLN A 184 8.15 -20.86 -2.53
CA GLN A 184 6.72 -21.16 -2.63
C GLN A 184 5.86 -19.98 -2.16
N GLY A 185 6.49 -18.85 -1.86
CA GLY A 185 5.83 -17.67 -1.32
C GLY A 185 4.92 -16.97 -2.31
N VAL A 186 4.02 -16.18 -1.78
CA VAL A 186 3.07 -15.33 -2.51
C VAL A 186 3.36 -13.87 -2.21
N PHE A 187 3.45 -13.06 -3.23
CA PHE A 187 3.42 -11.61 -3.11
C PHE A 187 2.08 -11.08 -3.59
N ILE A 188 1.32 -10.42 -2.72
CA ILE A 188 0.05 -9.74 -3.04
C ILE A 188 0.30 -8.26 -3.17
N VAL A 189 -0.04 -7.67 -4.30
CA VAL A 189 0.21 -6.26 -4.60
C VAL A 189 -1.00 -5.56 -5.20
N ALA A 190 -1.26 -4.34 -4.74
CA ALA A 190 -2.29 -3.42 -5.25
C ALA A 190 -1.94 -1.96 -4.91
N PRO A 191 -2.45 -0.99 -5.69
CA PRO A 191 -3.15 -1.15 -6.96
C PRO A 191 -2.19 -1.29 -8.14
N ILE A 192 -2.52 -2.17 -9.09
CA ILE A 192 -1.89 -2.25 -10.40
C ILE A 192 -2.82 -1.53 -11.38
N LEU A 193 -2.30 -0.65 -12.23
CA LEU A 193 -3.11 0.14 -13.16
C LEU A 193 -2.90 -0.35 -14.62
N GLU A 194 -3.75 0.12 -15.53
CA GLU A 194 -3.60 -0.21 -16.97
C GLU A 194 -2.41 0.51 -17.61
N ALA A 195 -2.12 1.74 -17.15
CA ALA A 195 -1.05 2.56 -17.71
C ALA A 195 -0.24 3.26 -16.62
N SER A 196 1.06 3.40 -16.86
CA SER A 196 1.97 4.12 -15.98
C SER A 196 1.87 5.61 -16.21
N LYS A 197 1.59 6.36 -15.12
CA LYS A 197 1.47 7.81 -15.16
C LYS A 197 1.80 8.41 -13.81
N ARG A 198 2.58 9.48 -13.78
CA ARG A 198 2.72 10.31 -12.58
C ARG A 198 1.54 11.26 -12.48
N GLU A 199 0.75 11.14 -11.42
CA GLU A 199 -0.47 11.93 -11.22
C GLU A 199 -0.25 13.11 -10.28
N LEU A 200 0.48 12.88 -9.19
CA LEU A 200 0.82 13.89 -8.19
C LEU A 200 2.32 13.79 -7.85
N PHE A 201 2.83 14.72 -7.05
CA PHE A 201 4.21 14.65 -6.61
C PHE A 201 4.52 13.37 -5.80
N TYR A 202 3.51 12.77 -5.15
CA TYR A 202 3.59 11.59 -4.29
C TYR A 202 2.74 10.40 -4.80
N VAL A 203 2.16 10.48 -6.01
CA VAL A 203 1.35 9.40 -6.61
C VAL A 203 1.78 9.16 -8.04
N ARG A 204 2.09 7.92 -8.34
CA ARG A 204 2.36 7.39 -9.68
C ARG A 204 1.65 6.06 -9.86
N SER A 205 0.91 5.91 -10.93
CA SER A 205 0.39 4.62 -11.38
C SER A 205 1.52 3.75 -11.92
N TRP A 206 1.50 2.46 -11.59
CA TRP A 206 2.36 1.44 -12.16
C TRP A 206 1.49 0.44 -12.92
N SER A 207 1.88 0.13 -14.16
CA SER A 207 1.12 -0.76 -15.02
C SER A 207 1.48 -2.22 -14.79
N ILE A 208 0.63 -3.12 -15.32
CA ILE A 208 0.93 -4.54 -15.35
C ILE A 208 2.22 -4.83 -16.14
N GLU A 209 2.54 -4.03 -17.16
CA GLU A 209 3.79 -4.13 -17.90
C GLU A 209 5.00 -3.80 -17.03
N ASP A 210 4.93 -2.76 -16.17
CA ASP A 210 6.01 -2.45 -15.22
C ASP A 210 6.21 -3.59 -14.23
N ILE A 211 5.12 -4.23 -13.77
CA ILE A 211 5.21 -5.41 -12.89
C ILE A 211 5.86 -6.57 -13.64
N ASN A 212 5.39 -6.91 -14.86
CA ASN A 212 5.97 -7.98 -15.67
C ASN A 212 7.46 -7.78 -15.91
N ASN A 213 7.89 -6.56 -16.24
CA ASN A 213 9.30 -6.22 -16.47
C ASN A 213 10.17 -6.46 -15.24
N ASN A 214 9.62 -6.30 -14.03
CA ASN A 214 10.35 -6.55 -12.78
C ASN A 214 10.26 -8.02 -12.34
N PHE A 215 9.28 -8.80 -12.79
CA PHE A 215 8.99 -10.17 -12.36
C PHE A 215 8.99 -11.19 -13.53
N GLN A 216 9.93 -11.06 -14.47
CA GLN A 216 9.98 -11.89 -15.69
C GLN A 216 10.00 -13.40 -15.45
N ASP A 217 10.62 -13.86 -14.35
CA ASP A 217 10.69 -15.29 -13.97
C ASP A 217 9.58 -15.70 -12.97
N TYR A 218 8.52 -14.90 -12.88
CA TYR A 218 7.44 -15.11 -11.93
C TYR A 218 6.11 -15.27 -12.69
N ASN A 219 5.18 -16.00 -12.09
CA ASN A 219 3.80 -16.09 -12.55
C ASN A 219 2.98 -14.98 -11.86
N ILE A 220 2.37 -14.13 -12.67
CA ILE A 220 1.40 -13.14 -12.19
C ILE A 220 0.02 -13.76 -12.32
N GLY A 221 -0.72 -13.77 -11.21
CA GLY A 221 -2.06 -14.33 -11.14
C GLY A 221 -3.11 -13.44 -11.82
N GLU A 222 -4.36 -13.80 -11.63
CA GLU A 222 -5.50 -13.04 -12.13
C GLU A 222 -5.47 -11.58 -11.63
N LEU A 223 -5.79 -10.65 -12.53
CA LEU A 223 -6.02 -9.26 -12.19
C LEU A 223 -7.45 -9.08 -11.69
N VAL A 224 -7.63 -9.01 -10.37
CA VAL A 224 -8.94 -8.82 -9.76
C VAL A 224 -9.22 -7.32 -9.58
N PRO A 225 -10.37 -6.79 -10.03
CA PRO A 225 -10.71 -5.39 -9.84
C PRO A 225 -10.60 -4.97 -8.36
N PHE A 226 -9.86 -3.89 -8.10
CA PHE A 226 -9.57 -3.41 -6.75
C PHE A 226 -9.47 -1.89 -6.76
N ARG A 227 -10.39 -1.20 -6.07
CA ARG A 227 -10.45 0.27 -6.07
C ARG A 227 -10.45 0.84 -7.50
N THR A 228 -9.44 1.61 -7.86
CA THR A 228 -9.26 2.24 -9.18
C THR A 228 -8.38 1.43 -10.13
N GLY A 229 -7.97 0.23 -9.73
CA GLY A 229 -7.08 -0.65 -10.50
C GLY A 229 -7.35 -2.12 -10.21
N TYR A 230 -6.28 -2.87 -10.03
CA TYR A 230 -6.34 -4.31 -9.80
C TYR A 230 -5.45 -4.72 -8.63
N ILE A 231 -5.83 -5.80 -7.96
CA ILE A 231 -4.99 -6.56 -7.05
C ILE A 231 -4.60 -7.87 -7.73
N SER A 232 -3.37 -8.30 -7.53
CA SER A 232 -2.90 -9.59 -8.07
C SER A 232 -1.93 -10.26 -7.13
N THR A 233 -1.70 -11.55 -7.37
CA THR A 233 -0.70 -12.37 -6.70
C THR A 233 0.48 -12.60 -7.64
N ILE A 234 1.68 -12.69 -7.08
CA ILE A 234 2.92 -12.96 -7.83
C ILE A 234 3.66 -14.09 -7.12
N ARG A 235 4.04 -15.12 -7.87
CA ARG A 235 4.76 -16.31 -7.36
C ARG A 235 5.94 -16.62 -8.26
N LYS A 236 6.98 -17.25 -7.72
CA LYS A 236 8.06 -17.78 -8.59
C LYS A 236 7.49 -18.78 -9.57
N GLY A 237 7.91 -18.68 -10.83
CA GLY A 237 7.58 -19.67 -11.84
C GLY A 237 8.20 -21.03 -11.48
N ASN A 238 7.46 -22.10 -11.66
CA ASN A 238 8.02 -23.45 -11.63
C ASN A 238 8.99 -23.56 -12.83
N LYS A 239 10.29 -23.70 -12.54
CA LYS A 239 11.26 -24.09 -13.57
C LYS A 239 11.10 -25.55 -13.92
#